data_17895fa0dd92c2010929493566ac031b
#
_entry.id   17895fa0dd92c2010929493566ac031b
#
_cell.length_a   1.000
_cell.length_b   1.000
_cell.length_c   1.000
_cell.angle_alpha   90.00
_cell.angle_beta   90.00
_cell.angle_gamma   90.00
#
_symmetry.space_group_name_H-M   'P 1'
#
loop_
_entity.id
_entity.type
_entity.pdbx_description
1 polymer ?
#
loop_
_entity_poly.entity_id
_entity_poly.type
_entity_poly.pdbx_seq_one_letter_code
_entity_poly.pdbx_strand_id
1 'polypeptide(L)'
;DEAAFVRNFDELWMGLYPTISTGGRVIILSTPNGVGGQYYKLYTDAEAGLNEFKSIKLPWDVHPERDQDWYSKTTANLSKRQIAQEYLCDFASSGETFLSDDDILFYRNISCPPKERAGVDKNVWIWKYPLTEHNYIITADVSRGDSKDYSTFHIIDVNEGECVVEYKGKIPP
;
A
#
# COMPACT_ATOMS: atom_id res chain seq x y z
N ASP A 1 -17.88 8.62 13.03
CA ASP A 1 -16.79 9.59 12.92
C ASP A 1 -15.47 8.88 13.14
N GLU A 2 -14.39 9.37 12.52
CA GLU A 2 -13.03 8.80 12.60
C GLU A 2 -12.95 7.30 12.23
N ALA A 3 -13.73 6.89 11.25
CA ALA A 3 -13.90 5.48 10.89
C ALA A 3 -12.61 4.78 10.47
N ALA A 4 -11.66 5.51 9.83
CA ALA A 4 -10.36 4.96 9.44
C ALA A 4 -9.45 4.61 10.64
N PHE A 5 -9.76 5.11 11.84
CA PHE A 5 -8.98 4.91 13.07
C PHE A 5 -9.66 3.96 14.07
N VAL A 6 -10.87 3.49 13.75
CA VAL A 6 -11.57 2.50 14.59
C VAL A 6 -10.87 1.14 14.42
N ARG A 7 -10.42 0.58 15.54
CA ARG A 7 -9.85 -0.78 15.55
C ARG A 7 -10.90 -1.80 15.13
N ASN A 8 -10.53 -2.75 14.29
CA ASN A 8 -11.40 -3.80 13.78
C ASN A 8 -12.70 -3.24 13.16
N PHE A 9 -12.57 -2.14 12.41
CA PHE A 9 -13.73 -1.50 11.77
C PHE A 9 -14.45 -2.44 10.79
N ASP A 10 -13.76 -3.39 10.20
CA ASP A 10 -14.30 -4.45 9.36
C ASP A 10 -15.28 -5.37 10.11
N GLU A 11 -14.92 -5.81 11.31
CA GLU A 11 -15.81 -6.61 12.17
C GLU A 11 -17.03 -5.79 12.63
N LEU A 12 -16.80 -4.55 13.06
CA LEU A 12 -17.87 -3.63 13.43
C LEU A 12 -18.81 -3.40 12.24
N TRP A 13 -18.26 -3.20 11.05
CA TRP A 13 -19.03 -2.99 9.83
C TRP A 13 -19.91 -4.20 9.48
N MET A 14 -19.36 -5.42 9.57
CA MET A 14 -20.12 -6.65 9.36
C MET A 14 -21.32 -6.79 10.32
N GLY A 15 -21.17 -6.32 11.56
CA GLY A 15 -22.26 -6.30 12.55
C GLY A 15 -23.31 -5.21 12.31
N LEU A 16 -22.89 -4.04 11.81
CA LEU A 16 -23.78 -2.90 11.56
C LEU A 16 -24.55 -3.00 10.24
N TYR A 17 -23.93 -3.54 9.21
CA TYR A 17 -24.48 -3.54 7.86
C TYR A 17 -25.87 -4.19 7.74
N PRO A 18 -26.16 -5.35 8.38
CA PRO A 18 -27.50 -5.94 8.35
C PRO A 18 -28.57 -5.04 8.95
N THR A 19 -28.23 -4.24 9.98
CA THR A 19 -29.17 -3.30 10.62
C THR A 19 -29.53 -2.15 9.67
N ILE A 20 -28.59 -1.72 8.84
CA ILE A 20 -28.78 -0.62 7.90
C ILE A 20 -29.59 -1.10 6.68
N SER A 21 -29.41 -2.35 6.26
CA SER A 21 -30.05 -2.93 5.08
C SER A 21 -31.57 -3.00 5.15
N THR A 22 -32.15 -2.82 6.33
CA THR A 22 -33.61 -2.78 6.56
C THR A 22 -34.24 -1.39 6.35
N GLY A 23 -33.53 -0.45 5.74
CA GLY A 23 -34.05 0.90 5.40
C GLY A 23 -33.44 2.04 6.21
N GLY A 24 -32.34 1.79 6.91
CA GLY A 24 -31.56 2.80 7.63
C GLY A 24 -30.75 3.71 6.71
N ARG A 25 -30.25 4.82 7.27
CA ARG A 25 -29.26 5.69 6.64
C ARG A 25 -28.00 5.67 7.47
N VAL A 26 -26.84 5.65 6.80
CA VAL A 26 -25.55 5.74 7.47
C VAL A 26 -24.70 6.83 6.84
N ILE A 27 -24.01 7.58 7.67
CA ILE A 27 -22.99 8.55 7.27
C ILE A 27 -21.70 8.13 7.97
N ILE A 28 -20.65 7.90 7.19
CA ILE A 28 -19.33 7.52 7.68
C ILE A 28 -18.39 8.67 7.39
N LEU A 29 -17.71 9.15 8.41
CA LEU A 29 -16.77 10.28 8.33
C LEU A 29 -15.41 9.83 8.82
N SER A 30 -14.36 10.29 8.16
CA SER A 30 -12.98 10.17 8.65
C SER A 30 -12.04 11.02 7.81
N THR A 31 -10.89 11.38 8.37
CA THR A 31 -9.71 11.68 7.59
C THR A 31 -9.09 10.36 7.09
N PRO A 32 -8.31 10.37 5.99
CA PRO A 32 -7.62 9.18 5.49
C PRO A 32 -6.59 8.62 6.48
N ASN A 33 -6.41 7.32 6.47
CA ASN A 33 -5.36 6.63 7.24
C ASN A 33 -4.69 5.54 6.39
N GLY A 34 -4.05 5.95 5.31
CA GLY A 34 -3.36 5.05 4.39
C GLY A 34 -4.26 4.29 3.41
N VAL A 35 -3.61 3.52 2.56
CA VAL A 35 -4.23 2.72 1.49
C VAL A 35 -4.55 1.33 2.06
N GLY A 36 -5.68 1.22 2.77
CA GLY A 36 -6.11 -0.05 3.35
C GLY A 36 -7.24 0.09 4.35
N GLY A 37 -7.71 -1.06 4.83
CA GLY A 37 -8.82 -1.14 5.79
C GLY A 37 -10.20 -0.92 5.17
N GLN A 38 -11.22 -1.16 5.99
CA GLN A 38 -12.61 -1.17 5.53
C GLN A 38 -13.11 0.22 5.10
N TYR A 39 -12.66 1.30 5.78
CA TYR A 39 -13.06 2.66 5.40
C TYR A 39 -12.53 3.04 4.02
N TYR A 40 -11.23 2.79 3.76
CA TYR A 40 -10.63 3.01 2.45
C TYR A 40 -11.38 2.25 1.35
N LYS A 41 -11.67 0.96 1.60
CA LYS A 41 -12.40 0.13 0.65
C LYS A 41 -13.81 0.68 0.37
N LEU A 42 -14.56 1.04 1.40
CA LEU A 42 -15.90 1.62 1.22
C LEU A 42 -15.87 2.92 0.42
N TYR A 43 -14.88 3.77 0.67
CA TYR A 43 -14.72 5.04 -0.03
C TYR A 43 -14.35 4.84 -1.51
N THR A 44 -13.35 4.02 -1.80
CA THR A 44 -12.88 3.76 -3.18
C THR A 44 -13.91 2.98 -4.00
N ASP A 45 -14.62 2.03 -3.40
CA ASP A 45 -15.72 1.33 -4.06
C ASP A 45 -16.88 2.30 -4.37
N ALA A 46 -17.13 3.30 -3.51
CA ALA A 46 -18.13 4.34 -3.78
C ALA A 46 -17.69 5.27 -4.94
N GLU A 47 -16.42 5.66 -5.00
CA GLU A 47 -15.89 6.43 -6.14
C GLU A 47 -15.97 5.66 -7.46
N ALA A 48 -15.77 4.35 -7.40
CA ALA A 48 -15.87 3.46 -8.57
C ALA A 48 -17.30 3.04 -8.91
N GLY A 49 -18.31 3.43 -8.11
CA GLY A 49 -19.71 3.03 -8.30
C GLY A 49 -19.97 1.54 -8.02
N LEU A 50 -19.12 0.91 -7.19
CA LEU A 50 -19.23 -0.51 -6.85
C LEU A 50 -20.07 -0.78 -5.60
N ASN A 51 -20.51 0.26 -4.91
CA ASN A 51 -21.44 0.17 -3.77
C ASN A 51 -22.48 1.30 -3.84
N GLU A 52 -23.45 1.29 -2.91
CA GLU A 52 -24.53 2.27 -2.87
C GLU A 52 -24.19 3.58 -2.15
N PHE A 53 -22.97 3.72 -1.64
CA PHE A 53 -22.54 4.94 -0.99
C PHE A 53 -22.25 6.05 -1.98
N LYS A 54 -22.47 7.28 -1.53
CA LYS A 54 -21.99 8.47 -2.22
C LYS A 54 -20.73 8.98 -1.52
N SER A 55 -19.60 8.92 -2.22
CA SER A 55 -18.36 9.50 -1.72
C SER A 55 -18.40 11.03 -1.77
N ILE A 56 -17.90 11.67 -0.73
CA ILE A 56 -17.74 13.12 -0.64
C ILE A 56 -16.31 13.38 -0.13
N LYS A 57 -15.53 14.13 -0.88
CA LYS A 57 -14.18 14.56 -0.50
C LYS A 57 -14.21 16.05 -0.19
N LEU A 58 -13.73 16.44 1.00
CA LEU A 58 -13.75 17.82 1.49
C LEU A 58 -12.34 18.24 1.92
N PRO A 59 -11.41 18.50 0.97
CA PRO A 59 -10.10 19.04 1.29
C PRO A 59 -10.22 20.49 1.77
N TRP A 60 -9.10 21.03 2.26
CA TRP A 60 -9.07 22.35 2.90
C TRP A 60 -9.57 23.50 2.02
N ASP A 61 -9.36 23.43 0.71
CA ASP A 61 -9.70 24.45 -0.28
C ASP A 61 -11.19 24.52 -0.66
N VAL A 62 -11.99 23.54 -0.21
CA VAL A 62 -13.45 23.58 -0.35
C VAL A 62 -14.06 24.62 0.59
N HIS A 63 -13.38 25.00 1.67
CA HIS A 63 -13.90 25.95 2.63
C HIS A 63 -13.67 27.40 2.14
N PRO A 64 -14.72 28.22 1.99
CA PRO A 64 -14.64 29.53 1.33
C PRO A 64 -13.76 30.56 2.05
N GLU A 65 -13.49 30.36 3.34
CA GLU A 65 -12.65 31.28 4.15
C GLU A 65 -11.18 30.82 4.25
N ARG A 66 -10.81 29.73 3.56
CA ARG A 66 -9.46 29.17 3.61
C ARG A 66 -8.76 29.47 2.29
N ASP A 67 -7.81 30.39 2.34
CA ASP A 67 -6.96 30.75 1.20
C ASP A 67 -5.56 30.11 1.32
N GLN A 68 -4.71 30.36 0.33
CA GLN A 68 -3.35 29.84 0.30
C GLN A 68 -2.47 30.37 1.45
N ASP A 69 -2.74 31.60 1.92
CA ASP A 69 -2.04 32.20 3.05
C ASP A 69 -2.39 31.49 4.35
N TRP A 70 -3.70 31.22 4.54
CA TRP A 70 -4.18 30.41 5.65
C TRP A 70 -3.55 29.02 5.64
N TYR A 71 -3.56 28.33 4.48
CA TYR A 71 -3.00 27.01 4.31
C TYR A 71 -1.50 26.99 4.65
N SER A 72 -0.72 27.90 4.08
CA SER A 72 0.73 27.97 4.30
C SER A 72 1.09 28.20 5.77
N LYS A 73 0.37 29.08 6.46
CA LYS A 73 0.57 29.36 7.89
C LYS A 73 0.19 28.16 8.76
N THR A 74 -0.95 27.54 8.45
CA THR A 74 -1.49 26.44 9.27
C THR A 74 -0.66 25.16 9.13
N THR A 75 -0.11 24.90 7.94
CA THR A 75 0.67 23.70 7.65
C THR A 75 2.17 23.83 7.88
N ALA A 76 2.67 25.02 8.21
CA ALA A 76 4.10 25.32 8.31
C ALA A 76 4.90 24.39 9.24
N ASN A 77 4.26 23.88 10.29
CA ASN A 77 4.90 23.01 11.30
C ASN A 77 4.39 21.56 11.23
N LEU A 78 3.66 21.19 10.18
CA LEU A 78 3.12 19.84 10.01
C LEU A 78 3.99 19.00 9.07
N SER A 79 4.05 17.71 9.34
CA SER A 79 4.67 16.76 8.41
C SER A 79 3.84 16.61 7.14
N LYS A 80 4.47 16.19 6.04
CA LYS A 80 3.78 15.88 4.76
C LYS A 80 2.60 14.94 4.98
N ARG A 81 2.78 13.91 5.82
CA ARG A 81 1.72 12.95 6.18
C ARG A 81 0.54 13.62 6.86
N GLN A 82 0.77 14.46 7.87
CA GLN A 82 -0.30 15.18 8.57
C GLN A 82 -1.05 16.11 7.61
N ILE A 83 -0.35 16.76 6.70
CA ILE A 83 -0.96 17.61 5.67
C ILE A 83 -1.82 16.76 4.73
N ALA A 84 -1.32 15.64 4.25
CA ALA A 84 -2.05 14.72 3.38
C ALA A 84 -3.33 14.20 4.05
N GLN A 85 -3.23 13.81 5.31
CA GLN A 85 -4.33 13.27 6.12
C GLN A 85 -5.39 14.33 6.42
N GLU A 86 -5.00 15.45 7.02
CA GLU A 86 -5.94 16.39 7.64
C GLU A 86 -6.41 17.50 6.67
N TYR A 87 -5.64 17.79 5.61
CA TYR A 87 -5.93 18.93 4.73
C TYR A 87 -6.21 18.51 3.28
N LEU A 88 -5.51 17.51 2.77
CA LEU A 88 -5.65 17.10 1.36
C LEU A 88 -6.61 15.94 1.16
N CYS A 89 -7.01 15.25 2.22
CA CYS A 89 -7.79 14.01 2.16
C CYS A 89 -7.15 12.99 1.19
N ASP A 90 -5.83 12.82 1.30
CA ASP A 90 -5.06 11.92 0.43
C ASP A 90 -4.74 10.61 1.16
N PHE A 91 -5.31 9.51 0.68
CA PHE A 91 -5.08 8.19 1.26
C PHE A 91 -3.65 7.70 1.05
N ALA A 92 -3.07 7.94 -0.11
CA ALA A 92 -1.75 7.40 -0.45
C ALA A 92 -0.66 7.93 0.50
N SER A 93 -0.69 9.22 0.79
CA SER A 93 0.33 9.90 1.59
C SER A 93 -0.02 10.01 3.09
N SER A 94 -1.18 9.52 3.52
CA SER A 94 -1.66 9.60 4.92
C SER A 94 -1.27 8.39 5.77
N GLY A 95 -0.89 7.27 5.17
CA GLY A 95 -0.60 6.02 5.87
C GLY A 95 0.74 5.99 6.60
N GLU A 96 0.84 5.10 7.60
CA GLU A 96 2.13 4.71 8.16
C GLU A 96 2.75 3.66 7.24
N THR A 97 3.60 4.09 6.34
CA THR A 97 4.39 3.20 5.50
C THR A 97 5.82 3.12 6.04
N PHE A 98 6.43 1.93 5.95
CA PHE A 98 7.83 1.74 6.31
C PHE A 98 8.76 2.59 5.43
N LEU A 99 8.39 2.76 4.17
CA LEU A 99 9.06 3.62 3.20
C LEU A 99 8.25 4.90 3.00
N SER A 100 8.91 6.04 2.93
CA SER A 100 8.28 7.31 2.52
C SER A 100 7.90 7.28 1.03
N ASP A 101 7.03 8.19 0.61
CA ASP A 101 6.68 8.33 -0.81
C ASP A 101 7.91 8.64 -1.67
N ASP A 102 8.84 9.45 -1.15
CA ASP A 102 10.10 9.76 -1.81
C ASP A 102 10.97 8.50 -1.98
N ASP A 103 11.03 7.60 -0.97
CA ASP A 103 11.71 6.32 -1.06
C ASP A 103 11.06 5.40 -2.09
N ILE A 104 9.73 5.31 -2.07
CA ILE A 104 8.98 4.49 -3.04
C ILE A 104 9.23 4.98 -4.46
N LEU A 105 9.21 6.30 -4.67
CA LEU A 105 9.50 6.90 -5.97
C LEU A 105 10.95 6.63 -6.41
N PHE A 106 11.90 6.76 -5.49
CA PHE A 106 13.30 6.43 -5.73
C PHE A 106 13.44 4.97 -6.19
N TYR A 107 12.89 4.01 -5.43
CA TYR A 107 12.97 2.59 -5.79
C TYR A 107 12.27 2.26 -7.09
N ARG A 108 11.14 2.89 -7.40
CA ARG A 108 10.46 2.74 -8.69
C ARG A 108 11.32 3.21 -9.86
N ASN A 109 12.04 4.32 -9.69
CA ASN A 109 12.88 4.88 -10.75
C ASN A 109 14.12 4.05 -11.04
N ILE A 110 14.67 3.34 -10.04
CA ILE A 110 15.84 2.46 -10.21
C ILE A 110 15.44 1.02 -10.52
N SER A 111 14.18 0.63 -10.33
CA SER A 111 13.72 -0.71 -10.63
C SER A 111 13.74 -0.96 -12.14
N CYS A 112 14.19 -2.13 -12.54
CA CYS A 112 14.23 -2.56 -13.93
C CYS A 112 13.63 -3.96 -14.08
N PRO A 113 13.02 -4.27 -15.24
CA PRO A 113 12.53 -5.61 -15.48
C PRO A 113 13.68 -6.63 -15.52
N PRO A 114 13.44 -7.90 -15.13
CA PRO A 114 14.44 -8.95 -15.28
C PRO A 114 14.77 -9.17 -16.75
N LYS A 115 16.03 -9.54 -17.03
CA LYS A 115 16.49 -9.93 -18.37
C LYS A 115 15.83 -11.22 -18.84
N GLU A 116 15.59 -12.14 -17.89
CA GLU A 116 15.00 -13.43 -18.17
C GLU A 116 14.05 -13.85 -17.03
N ARG A 117 13.00 -14.56 -17.39
CA ARG A 117 12.11 -15.28 -16.47
C ARG A 117 12.19 -16.76 -16.78
N ALA A 118 12.82 -17.51 -15.89
CA ALA A 118 13.04 -18.95 -15.99
C ALA A 118 12.10 -19.73 -15.04
N GLY A 119 12.19 -21.07 -15.08
CA GLY A 119 11.35 -21.97 -14.29
C GLY A 119 10.02 -22.29 -14.98
N VAL A 120 9.34 -23.31 -14.47
CA VAL A 120 8.08 -23.84 -15.07
C VAL A 120 7.01 -22.75 -15.12
N ASP A 121 6.90 -21.95 -14.06
CA ASP A 121 5.89 -20.89 -13.93
C ASP A 121 6.48 -19.49 -14.21
N LYS A 122 7.67 -19.41 -14.82
CA LYS A 122 8.42 -18.17 -15.05
C LYS A 122 8.61 -17.35 -13.77
N ASN A 123 8.78 -18.04 -12.67
CA ASN A 123 8.86 -17.51 -11.32
C ASN A 123 10.32 -17.35 -10.79
N VAL A 124 11.31 -17.67 -11.60
CA VAL A 124 12.71 -17.32 -11.38
C VAL A 124 13.01 -16.08 -12.22
N TRP A 125 13.29 -14.98 -11.60
CA TRP A 125 13.58 -13.71 -12.25
C TRP A 125 15.07 -13.45 -12.20
N ILE A 126 15.70 -13.25 -13.36
CA ILE A 126 17.15 -13.11 -13.52
C ILE A 126 17.44 -11.73 -14.07
N TRP A 127 18.18 -10.91 -13.33
CA TRP A 127 18.64 -9.59 -13.76
C TRP A 127 20.07 -9.62 -14.29
N LYS A 128 20.94 -10.43 -13.65
CA LYS A 128 22.34 -10.59 -14.08
C LYS A 128 22.72 -12.07 -14.04
N TYR A 129 23.50 -12.50 -15.02
CA TYR A 129 24.11 -13.82 -15.02
C TYR A 129 25.39 -13.83 -14.17
N PRO A 130 25.78 -14.98 -13.60
CA PRO A 130 26.94 -15.07 -12.75
C PRO A 130 28.23 -14.74 -13.49
N LEU A 131 29.11 -14.02 -12.82
CA LEU A 131 30.49 -13.73 -13.28
C LEU A 131 31.47 -14.61 -12.51
N THR A 132 32.48 -15.11 -13.19
CA THR A 132 33.40 -16.13 -12.65
C THR A 132 34.25 -15.65 -11.47
N GLU A 133 34.45 -14.33 -11.35
CA GLU A 133 35.29 -13.71 -10.31
C GLU A 133 34.45 -13.09 -9.17
N HIS A 134 33.13 -13.24 -9.20
CA HIS A 134 32.25 -12.70 -8.19
C HIS A 134 31.82 -13.76 -7.16
N ASN A 135 31.59 -13.30 -5.94
CA ASN A 135 31.06 -14.12 -4.86
C ASN A 135 29.54 -13.88 -4.74
N TYR A 136 28.79 -14.96 -4.46
CA TYR A 136 27.37 -14.92 -4.38
C TYR A 136 26.88 -15.52 -3.06
N ILE A 137 25.86 -14.89 -2.48
CA ILE A 137 25.15 -15.42 -1.32
C ILE A 137 23.72 -15.76 -1.76
N ILE A 138 23.24 -16.93 -1.32
CA ILE A 138 21.84 -17.34 -1.48
C ILE A 138 21.17 -17.21 -0.12
N THR A 139 20.09 -16.45 -0.08
CA THR A 139 19.17 -16.39 1.06
C THR A 139 17.87 -17.05 0.67
N ALA A 140 17.33 -17.94 1.51
CA ALA A 140 16.10 -18.66 1.22
C ALA A 140 15.18 -18.69 2.44
N ASP A 141 13.90 -18.49 2.17
CA ASP A 141 12.79 -18.74 3.09
C ASP A 141 11.90 -19.82 2.50
N VAL A 142 11.83 -20.98 3.18
CA VAL A 142 11.17 -22.17 2.66
C VAL A 142 9.88 -22.41 3.39
N SER A 143 8.77 -22.38 2.67
CA SER A 143 7.46 -22.80 3.18
C SER A 143 7.24 -24.30 2.98
N ARG A 144 6.28 -24.87 3.71
CA ARG A 144 5.92 -26.30 3.59
C ARG A 144 5.24 -26.65 2.26
N GLY A 145 4.86 -25.67 1.45
CA GLY A 145 4.22 -25.88 0.14
C GLY A 145 2.73 -26.30 0.20
N ASP A 146 2.21 -26.66 1.35
CA ASP A 146 0.84 -27.15 1.59
C ASP A 146 -0.13 -26.04 2.03
N SER A 147 0.37 -24.80 2.24
CA SER A 147 -0.37 -23.67 2.75
C SER A 147 -0.50 -22.53 1.74
N LYS A 148 -0.99 -21.38 2.21
CA LYS A 148 -1.02 -20.14 1.41
C LYS A 148 0.35 -19.49 1.21
N ASP A 149 1.36 -19.92 1.97
CA ASP A 149 2.69 -19.35 1.96
C ASP A 149 3.50 -19.79 0.76
N TYR A 150 4.45 -18.95 0.38
CA TYR A 150 5.37 -19.17 -0.74
C TYR A 150 6.78 -19.44 -0.21
N SER A 151 7.52 -20.29 -0.92
CA SER A 151 8.99 -20.34 -0.78
C SER A 151 9.61 -19.26 -1.63
N THR A 152 10.64 -18.61 -1.11
CA THR A 152 11.38 -17.57 -1.81
C THR A 152 12.86 -17.80 -1.66
N PHE A 153 13.65 -17.41 -2.67
CA PHE A 153 15.07 -17.22 -2.51
C PHE A 153 15.56 -16.00 -3.29
N HIS A 154 16.65 -15.44 -2.83
CA HIS A 154 17.39 -14.38 -3.52
C HIS A 154 18.85 -14.78 -3.68
N ILE A 155 19.44 -14.48 -4.82
CA ILE A 155 20.88 -14.57 -5.05
C ILE A 155 21.41 -13.15 -5.10
N ILE A 156 22.36 -12.87 -4.22
CA ILE A 156 22.97 -11.55 -4.07
C ILE A 156 24.42 -11.65 -4.54
N ASP A 157 24.79 -10.80 -5.48
CA ASP A 157 26.18 -10.55 -5.84
C ASP A 157 26.82 -9.72 -4.73
N VAL A 158 27.75 -10.31 -4.00
CA VAL A 158 28.40 -9.65 -2.85
C VAL A 158 29.36 -8.55 -3.29
N ASN A 159 29.95 -8.68 -4.47
CA ASN A 159 30.91 -7.72 -4.99
C ASN A 159 30.25 -6.42 -5.41
N GLU A 160 29.03 -6.51 -5.97
CA GLU A 160 28.23 -5.36 -6.41
C GLU A 160 27.19 -4.91 -5.36
N GLY A 161 26.85 -5.76 -4.38
CA GLY A 161 25.81 -5.48 -3.39
C GLY A 161 24.39 -5.51 -3.98
N GLU A 162 24.17 -6.28 -5.05
CA GLU A 162 22.92 -6.30 -5.79
C GLU A 162 22.23 -7.67 -5.76
N CYS A 163 20.90 -7.68 -5.70
CA CYS A 163 20.12 -8.88 -5.93
C CYS A 163 20.08 -9.17 -7.45
N VAL A 164 20.64 -10.31 -7.85
CA VAL A 164 20.76 -10.68 -9.26
C VAL A 164 19.75 -11.72 -9.71
N VAL A 165 19.21 -12.51 -8.77
CA VAL A 165 18.15 -13.50 -9.03
C VAL A 165 17.16 -13.49 -7.88
N GLU A 166 15.88 -13.58 -8.20
CA GLU A 166 14.79 -13.76 -7.27
C GLU A 166 13.91 -14.93 -7.71
N TYR A 167 13.45 -15.72 -6.73
CA TYR A 167 12.44 -16.74 -6.92
C TYR A 167 11.32 -16.56 -5.91
N LYS A 168 10.09 -16.71 -6.39
CA LYS A 168 8.91 -16.85 -5.53
C LYS A 168 7.96 -17.88 -6.12
N GLY A 169 7.71 -18.93 -5.37
CA GLY A 169 6.84 -20.01 -5.84
C GLY A 169 6.40 -20.96 -4.74
N LYS A 170 5.52 -21.87 -5.09
CA LYS A 170 5.15 -23.01 -4.25
C LYS A 170 5.97 -24.22 -4.68
N ILE A 171 6.82 -24.68 -3.79
CA ILE A 171 7.60 -25.92 -3.99
C ILE A 171 6.82 -27.01 -3.28
N PRO A 172 6.42 -28.10 -3.96
CA PRO A 172 5.84 -29.24 -3.28
C PRO A 172 6.83 -29.82 -2.27
N PRO A 173 6.35 -30.37 -1.15
CA PRO A 173 7.20 -30.96 -0.11
C PRO A 173 8.00 -32.16 -0.61
#